data_0736b5270a24974ab648a23e2b3ac370
#
_entry.id   0736b5270a24974ab648a23e2b3ac370
#
_cell.length_a   1.000
_cell.length_b   1.000
_cell.length_c   1.000
_cell.angle_alpha   90.00
_cell.angle_beta   90.00
_cell.angle_gamma   90.00
#
_symmetry.space_group_name_H-M   'P 1'
#
loop_
_entity.id
_entity.type
_entity.pdbx_description
1 polymer ?
#
loop_
_entity_poly.entity_id
_entity_poly.type
_entity_poly.pdbx_seq_one_letter_code
_entity_poly.pdbx_strand_id
1 'polypeptide(L)' 'MAESLSCSQKTKMKMGNALKRLMKNTTFEKITVSDITNECNIHRQTFYYHFQNRYELLDWLIYNELILPLVTDFNLDNM' A
#
# COMPACT_ATOMS: atom_id res chain seq x y z
N MET A 1 -12.68 -2.41 -17.95
CA MET A 1 -12.39 -2.65 -17.77
C MET A 1 -12.16 -2.77 -16.68
N ALA A 2 -12.67 -2.65 -16.17
CA ALA A 2 -12.20 -2.53 -15.22
C ALA A 2 -11.50 -3.35 -14.72
N GLU A 3 -11.63 -3.90 -15.04
CA GLU A 3 -10.85 -4.49 -14.79
C GLU A 3 -9.70 -4.18 -14.57
N SER A 4 -9.57 -3.47 -14.52
CA SER A 4 -8.32 -2.88 -14.46
C SER A 4 -7.45 -3.30 -13.31
N LEU A 5 -7.98 -3.60 -12.18
CA LEU A 5 -7.19 -4.02 -11.02
C LEU A 5 -7.36 -5.51 -10.76
N SER A 6 -6.24 -6.22 -10.63
CA SER A 6 -6.27 -7.61 -10.24
C SER A 6 -6.60 -7.72 -8.75
N CYS A 7 -6.89 -8.94 -8.30
CA CYS A 7 -7.12 -9.16 -6.87
C CYS A 7 -5.89 -8.78 -6.05
N SER A 8 -4.71 -9.07 -6.60
CA SER A 8 -3.47 -8.70 -5.92
C SER A 8 -3.36 -7.20 -5.71
N GLN A 9 -3.68 -6.44 -6.75
CA GLN A 9 -3.64 -4.99 -6.65
C GLN A 9 -4.62 -4.48 -5.61
N LYS A 10 -5.82 -5.02 -5.61
CA LYS A 10 -6.82 -4.60 -4.64
C LYS A 10 -6.39 -4.90 -3.21
N THR A 11 -5.80 -6.06 -2.99
CA THR A 11 -5.33 -6.43 -1.67
C THR A 11 -4.19 -5.53 -1.22
N LYS A 12 -3.26 -5.23 -2.13
CA LYS A 12 -2.17 -4.33 -1.81
C LYS A 12 -2.69 -2.95 -1.44
N MET A 13 -3.70 -2.47 -2.16
CA MET A 13 -4.28 -1.17 -1.85
C MET A 13 -4.96 -1.17 -0.50
N LYS A 14 -5.62 -2.26 -0.13
CA LYS A 14 -6.21 -2.37 1.19
C LYS A 14 -5.15 -2.24 2.28
N MET A 15 -4.03 -2.93 2.09
CA MET A 15 -2.96 -2.89 3.06
C MET A 15 -2.32 -1.50 3.12
N GLY A 16 -2.14 -0.87 1.96
CA GLY A 16 -1.62 0.48 1.93
C GLY A 16 -2.52 1.47 2.63
N ASN A 17 -3.81 1.37 2.39
CA ASN A 17 -4.76 2.25 3.05
C ASN A 17 -4.81 2.00 4.55
N ALA A 18 -4.69 0.73 4.97
CA ALA A 18 -4.63 0.41 6.38
C ALA A 18 -3.42 1.06 7.03
N LEU A 19 -2.28 0.98 6.35
CA LEU A 19 -1.07 1.60 6.88
C LEU A 19 -1.24 3.10 7.00
N LYS A 20 -1.84 3.74 6.00
CA LYS A 20 -2.07 5.17 6.07
C LYS A 20 -2.96 5.55 7.25
N ARG A 21 -4.02 4.77 7.49
CA ARG A 21 -4.89 5.05 8.62
C ARG A 21 -4.17 4.91 9.94
N LEU A 22 -3.35 3.87 10.07
CA LEU A 22 -2.61 3.65 11.32
C LEU A 22 -1.59 4.75 11.55
N MET A 23 -0.98 5.25 10.50
CA MET A 23 0.03 6.28 10.62
C MET A 23 -0.54 7.64 11.03
N LYS A 24 -1.84 7.78 11.01
CA LYS A 24 -2.45 9.02 11.51
C LYS A 24 -2.35 9.13 13.02
N ASN A 25 -2.28 7.99 13.70
CA ASN A 25 -2.30 7.97 15.15
C ASN A 25 -1.02 7.46 15.79
N THR A 26 -0.13 6.87 14.99
CA THR A 26 1.09 6.30 15.54
C THR A 26 2.17 6.35 14.47
N THR A 27 3.43 6.20 14.89
CA THR A 27 4.54 6.21 13.95
C THR A 27 4.66 4.87 13.27
N PHE A 28 5.27 4.90 12.09
CA PHE A 28 5.46 3.67 11.31
C PHE A 28 6.21 2.61 12.11
N GLU A 29 7.17 3.04 12.92
CA GLU A 29 8.00 2.09 13.66
C GLU A 29 7.21 1.30 14.70
N LYS A 30 6.12 1.85 15.16
CA LYS A 30 5.26 1.17 16.13
C LYS A 30 4.21 0.29 15.48
N ILE A 31 4.08 0.38 14.17
CA ILE A 31 3.07 -0.38 13.44
C ILE A 31 3.65 -1.73 13.04
N THR A 32 2.95 -2.80 13.42
CA THR A 32 3.38 -4.16 13.09
C THR A 32 2.57 -4.69 11.93
N VAL A 33 3.03 -5.83 11.38
CA VAL A 33 2.28 -6.51 10.34
C VAL A 33 0.89 -6.89 10.87
N SER A 34 0.83 -7.33 12.12
CA SER A 34 -0.46 -7.67 12.73
C SER A 34 -1.40 -6.47 12.77
N ASP A 35 -0.87 -5.30 13.10
CA ASP A 35 -1.69 -4.10 13.12
C ASP A 35 -2.27 -3.83 11.74
N ILE A 36 -1.45 -3.95 10.70
CA ILE A 36 -1.89 -3.68 9.34
C ILE A 36 -2.96 -4.68 8.92
N THR A 37 -2.71 -5.96 9.15
CA THR A 37 -3.66 -6.99 8.71
C THR A 37 -4.96 -6.93 9.48
N ASN A 38 -4.89 -6.59 10.78
CA ASN A 38 -6.11 -6.43 11.55
C ASN A 38 -6.92 -5.23 11.07
N GLU A 39 -6.22 -4.16 10.71
CA GLU A 39 -6.89 -2.95 10.26
C GLU A 39 -7.68 -3.19 8.98
N CYS A 40 -7.18 -4.00 8.07
CA CYS A 40 -7.87 -4.27 6.81
C CYS A 40 -8.51 -5.65 6.77
N ASN A 41 -8.51 -6.34 7.91
CA ASN A 41 -9.25 -7.59 8.07
C ASN A 41 -8.79 -8.68 7.11
N ILE A 42 -7.48 -8.91 7.05
CA ILE A 42 -6.91 -9.98 6.25
C ILE A 42 -6.00 -10.81 7.14
N HIS A 43 -5.61 -11.98 6.64
CA HIS A 43 -4.70 -12.85 7.38
C HIS A 43 -3.26 -12.42 7.17
N ARG A 44 -2.42 -12.71 8.17
CA ARG A 44 -0.99 -12.40 8.06
C ARG A 44 -0.36 -13.11 6.88
N GLN A 45 -0.83 -14.30 6.56
CA GLN A 45 -0.32 -15.02 5.39
C GLN A 45 -0.55 -14.21 4.12
N THR A 46 -1.69 -13.54 4.01
CA THR A 46 -1.98 -12.73 2.85
C THR A 46 -0.97 -11.61 2.73
N PHE A 47 -0.62 -10.99 3.84
CA PHE A 47 0.39 -9.94 3.82
C PHE A 47 1.71 -10.48 3.27
N TYR A 48 2.17 -11.61 3.82
CA TYR A 48 3.47 -12.15 3.44
C TYR A 48 3.48 -12.73 2.03
N TYR A 49 2.31 -12.97 1.48
CA TYR A 49 2.23 -13.36 0.08
C TYR A 49 2.63 -12.21 -0.84
N HIS A 50 2.35 -10.99 -0.44
CA HIS A 50 2.61 -9.82 -1.27
C HIS A 50 3.89 -9.07 -0.89
N PHE A 51 4.23 -9.03 0.37
CA PHE A 51 5.37 -8.26 0.87
C PHE A 51 6.13 -9.08 1.89
N GLN A 52 7.45 -8.92 1.92
CA GLN A 52 8.25 -9.66 2.88
C GLN A 52 8.23 -9.04 4.27
N ASN A 53 8.02 -7.73 4.32
CA ASN A 53 7.96 -7.04 5.60
C ASN A 53 7.21 -5.72 5.39
N ARG A 54 7.01 -5.00 6.49
CA ARG A 54 6.23 -3.78 6.41
C ARG A 54 6.94 -2.66 5.66
N TYR A 55 8.26 -2.72 5.58
CA TYR A 55 9.02 -1.73 4.82
C TYR A 55 8.74 -1.85 3.33
N GLU A 56 8.57 -3.06 2.84
CA GLU A 56 8.20 -3.24 1.43
C GLU A 56 6.84 -2.65 1.13
N LEU A 57 5.91 -2.80 2.06
CA LEU A 57 4.60 -2.19 1.90
C LEU A 57 4.72 -0.66 1.89
N LEU A 58 5.54 -0.12 2.77
CA LEU A 58 5.74 1.32 2.81
C LEU A 58 6.34 1.83 1.50
N ASP A 59 7.35 1.11 1.00
CA ASP A 59 7.96 1.49 -0.28
C ASP A 59 6.93 1.47 -1.41
N TRP A 60 6.12 0.42 -1.45
CA TRP A 60 5.08 0.32 -2.46
C TRP A 60 4.09 1.47 -2.35
N LEU A 61 3.71 1.79 -1.12
CA LEU A 61 2.75 2.86 -0.86
C LEU A 61 3.30 4.20 -1.31
N ILE A 62 4.55 4.47 -0.97
CA ILE A 62 5.19 5.73 -1.35
C ILE A 62 5.25 5.83 -2.86
N TYR A 63 5.63 4.75 -3.52
CA TYR A 63 5.72 4.76 -4.97
C TYR A 63 4.36 5.09 -5.59
N ASN A 64 3.31 4.45 -5.11
CA ASN A 64 1.99 4.63 -5.71
C ASN A 64 1.36 5.96 -5.36
N GLU A 65 1.65 6.49 -4.17
CA GLU A 65 0.99 7.72 -3.72
C GLU A 65 1.75 8.98 -4.11
N LEU A 66 3.07 8.87 -4.22
CA LEU A 66 3.89 10.05 -4.45
C LEU A 66 4.61 10.02 -5.79
N ILE A 67 5.24 8.91 -6.11
CA ILE A 67 6.11 8.86 -7.27
C ILE A 67 5.32 8.65 -8.56
N LEU A 68 4.42 7.68 -8.55
CA LEU A 68 3.66 7.38 -9.75
C LEU A 68 2.83 8.57 -10.23
N PRO A 69 2.10 9.28 -9.35
CA PRO A 69 1.37 10.46 -9.81
C PRO A 69 2.28 11.53 -10.39
N LEU A 70 3.47 11.72 -9.82
CA LEU A 70 4.40 12.70 -10.34
C LEU A 70 4.88 12.35 -11.73
N VAL A 71 5.20 11.07 -11.93
CA VAL A 71 5.65 10.61 -13.24
C VAL A 71 4.55 10.78 -14.27
N THR A 72 3.34 10.43 -13.89
CA THR A 72 2.20 10.57 -14.79
C THR A 72 1.97 12.02 -15.17
N ASP A 73 2.01 12.92 -14.18
CA ASP A 73 1.82 14.34 -14.43
C ASP A 73 2.91 14.88 -15.33
N PHE A 74 4.14 14.45 -15.08
CA PHE A 74 5.27 14.89 -15.87
C PHE A 74 5.10 14.45 -17.32
N ASN A 75 4.68 13.21 -17.53
CA ASN A 75 4.47 12.71 -18.87
C ASN A 75 3.39 13.48 -19.60
N LEU A 76 2.34 13.84 -18.90
CA LEU A 76 1.25 14.63 -19.51
C LEU A 76 1.76 16.00 -19.93
N ASP A 77 2.60 16.59 -19.12
CA ASP A 77 3.16 17.91 -19.45
C ASP A 77 4.01 17.86 -20.68
N ASN A 78 4.65 16.73 -20.93
CA ASN A 78 5.52 16.60 -22.10
C ASN A 78 4.76 16.36 -23.38
N MET A 79 3.51 16.09 -23.28
CA MET A 79 2.70 15.85 -24.46
C MET A 79 2.02 17.13 -24.90
#